data_2ea1a2334a410cae124e4d43b772bdf4
#
_entry.id   2ea1a2334a410cae124e4d43b772bdf4
#
_cell.length_a   1.000
_cell.length_b   1.000
_cell.length_c   1.000
_cell.angle_alpha   90.00
_cell.angle_beta   90.00
_cell.angle_gamma   90.00
#
_symmetry.space_group_name_H-M   'P 1'
#
loop_
_entity.id
_entity.type
_entity.pdbx_description
1 polymer ?
#
loop_
_entity_poly.entity_id
_entity_poly.type
_entity_poly.pdbx_seq_one_letter_code
_entity_poly.pdbx_strand_id
1 'polypeptide(L)'
;GHLITNKLTDSSDILKRRCDFIGQVNNMLCYFCKLTTCVKNKLFQSYCTSLYGCELWLLTTGEIDDLCAAWRKSLRRVWNLPHTAHSYLLHMLSQCLPLFDEISRRSINFIRSCISHESSLVSYIAQYAVNHARTLSAFLGQNVLLCMRRYNCSLRDLLYGPVNDIIKSFVFNSFDENARCSAGFLFELLMIRNNQLCIGLSDDSFLYDELQSIIDYVCTN
;
A
#
# COMPACT_ATOMS: atom_id res chain seq x y z
N GLY A 1 -8.18 3.43 -19.16
CA GLY A 1 -7.23 4.52 -19.17
C GLY A 1 -7.42 5.48 -18.00
N HIS A 2 -6.54 6.43 -17.84
CA HIS A 2 -6.65 7.50 -16.85
C HIS A 2 -7.75 8.50 -17.26
N LEU A 3 -8.57 8.96 -16.31
CA LEU A 3 -9.62 9.94 -16.58
C LEU A 3 -9.06 11.36 -16.45
N ILE A 4 -8.94 12.04 -17.58
CA ILE A 4 -8.55 13.43 -17.62
C ILE A 4 -9.82 14.28 -17.69
N THR A 5 -10.04 15.12 -16.70
CA THR A 5 -11.17 16.04 -16.63
C THR A 5 -10.76 17.46 -16.97
N ASN A 6 -11.71 18.30 -17.34
CA ASN A 6 -11.47 19.71 -17.57
C ASN A 6 -11.01 20.48 -16.31
N LYS A 7 -11.24 19.92 -15.14
CA LYS A 7 -10.78 20.48 -13.85
C LYS A 7 -9.32 20.16 -13.54
N LEU A 8 -8.67 19.30 -14.34
CA LEU A 8 -7.29 18.83 -14.13
C LEU A 8 -7.03 18.30 -12.72
N THR A 9 -8.04 17.65 -12.12
CA THR A 9 -7.93 17.01 -10.80
C THR A 9 -8.04 15.50 -10.93
N ASP A 10 -7.34 14.78 -10.05
CA ASP A 10 -7.31 13.31 -10.06
C ASP A 10 -8.53 12.69 -9.36
N SER A 11 -9.33 13.51 -8.63
CA SER A 11 -10.44 13.05 -7.77
C SER A 11 -11.39 12.10 -8.48
N SER A 12 -11.79 12.43 -9.72
CA SER A 12 -12.72 11.59 -10.50
C SER A 12 -12.11 10.25 -10.89
N ASP A 13 -10.81 10.22 -11.23
CA ASP A 13 -10.11 8.99 -11.58
C ASP A 13 -9.89 8.12 -10.34
N ILE A 14 -9.46 8.70 -9.22
CA ILE A 14 -9.27 7.99 -7.94
C ILE A 14 -10.60 7.39 -7.47
N LEU A 15 -11.69 8.16 -7.51
CA LEU A 15 -13.02 7.69 -7.12
C LEU A 15 -13.47 6.50 -8.00
N LYS A 16 -13.29 6.59 -9.32
CA LYS A 16 -13.60 5.50 -10.23
C LYS A 16 -12.78 4.26 -9.90
N ARG A 17 -11.46 4.41 -9.71
CA ARG A 17 -10.57 3.30 -9.35
C ARG A 17 -10.96 2.66 -8.01
N ARG A 18 -11.38 3.47 -7.05
CA ARG A 18 -11.90 2.96 -5.78
C ARG A 18 -13.16 2.12 -5.98
N CYS A 19 -14.11 2.57 -6.81
CA CYS A 19 -15.32 1.80 -7.12
C CYS A 19 -14.98 0.50 -7.85
N ASP A 20 -14.13 0.55 -8.87
CA ASP A 20 -13.69 -0.62 -9.63
C ASP A 20 -12.98 -1.63 -8.71
N PHE A 21 -12.08 -1.15 -7.84
CA PHE A 21 -11.38 -1.97 -6.84
C PHE A 21 -12.36 -2.70 -5.90
N ILE A 22 -13.33 -1.97 -5.33
CA ILE A 22 -14.33 -2.56 -4.43
C ILE A 22 -15.17 -3.62 -5.18
N GLY A 23 -15.56 -3.33 -6.41
CA GLY A 23 -16.29 -4.27 -7.28
C GLY A 23 -15.49 -5.54 -7.55
N GLN A 24 -14.21 -5.41 -7.90
CA GLN A 24 -13.31 -6.56 -8.14
C GLN A 24 -13.14 -7.41 -6.89
N VAL A 25 -12.93 -6.79 -5.72
CA VAL A 25 -12.81 -7.52 -4.44
C VAL A 25 -14.10 -8.26 -4.10
N ASN A 26 -15.27 -7.63 -4.28
CA ASN A 26 -16.54 -8.27 -4.02
C ASN A 26 -16.76 -9.48 -4.94
N ASN A 27 -16.47 -9.34 -6.23
CA ASN A 27 -16.55 -10.43 -7.20
C ASN A 27 -15.60 -11.57 -6.81
N MET A 28 -14.33 -11.25 -6.51
CA MET A 28 -13.35 -12.24 -6.09
C MET A 28 -13.81 -13.03 -4.84
N LEU A 29 -14.29 -12.34 -3.82
CA LEU A 29 -14.76 -12.98 -2.58
C LEU A 29 -16.03 -13.80 -2.78
N CYS A 30 -16.92 -13.40 -3.72
CA CYS A 30 -18.12 -14.13 -4.05
C CYS A 30 -17.79 -15.43 -4.82
N TYR A 31 -17.03 -15.31 -5.92
CA TYR A 31 -16.74 -16.46 -6.77
C TYR A 31 -15.77 -17.46 -6.13
N PHE A 32 -14.86 -16.99 -5.32
CA PHE A 32 -13.78 -17.78 -4.73
C PHE A 32 -13.91 -17.92 -3.21
N CYS A 33 -15.14 -17.91 -2.69
CA CYS A 33 -15.41 -17.98 -1.25
C CYS A 33 -14.84 -19.24 -0.58
N LYS A 34 -14.78 -20.38 -1.29
CA LYS A 34 -14.31 -21.67 -0.79
C LYS A 34 -12.78 -21.87 -0.87
N LEU A 35 -12.05 -20.95 -1.49
CA LEU A 35 -10.59 -21.06 -1.57
C LEU A 35 -9.93 -20.68 -0.24
N THR A 36 -8.74 -21.23 -0.01
CA THR A 36 -7.92 -20.89 1.16
C THR A 36 -7.52 -19.42 1.15
N THR A 37 -7.24 -18.85 2.30
CA THR A 37 -6.86 -17.44 2.46
C THR A 37 -5.59 -17.10 1.67
N CYS A 38 -4.63 -17.99 1.62
CA CYS A 38 -3.41 -17.82 0.82
C CYS A 38 -3.72 -17.62 -0.68
N VAL A 39 -4.61 -18.45 -1.25
CA VAL A 39 -5.00 -18.32 -2.66
C VAL A 39 -5.80 -17.04 -2.89
N LYS A 40 -6.74 -16.71 -1.97
CA LYS A 40 -7.48 -15.44 -2.03
C LYS A 40 -6.54 -14.24 -2.00
N ASN A 41 -5.50 -14.28 -1.15
CA ASN A 41 -4.50 -13.21 -1.09
C ASN A 41 -3.73 -13.05 -2.40
N LYS A 42 -3.30 -14.14 -3.03
CA LYS A 42 -2.65 -14.09 -4.35
C LYS A 42 -3.58 -13.54 -5.44
N LEU A 43 -4.84 -13.95 -5.43
CA LEU A 43 -5.85 -13.42 -6.36
C LEU A 43 -6.10 -11.92 -6.09
N PHE A 44 -6.20 -11.51 -4.84
CA PHE A 44 -6.31 -10.10 -4.46
C PHE A 44 -5.16 -9.27 -5.02
N GLN A 45 -3.91 -9.73 -4.81
CA GLN A 45 -2.72 -9.06 -5.33
C GLN A 45 -2.71 -8.96 -6.86
N SER A 46 -3.12 -10.02 -7.55
CA SER A 46 -3.02 -10.09 -9.02
C SER A 46 -4.14 -9.34 -9.72
N TYR A 47 -5.37 -9.38 -9.17
CA TYR A 47 -6.56 -8.87 -9.85
C TYR A 47 -7.07 -7.55 -9.29
N CYS A 48 -7.01 -7.37 -7.96
CA CYS A 48 -7.66 -6.22 -7.34
C CYS A 48 -6.73 -5.01 -7.20
N THR A 49 -5.40 -5.22 -7.14
CA THR A 49 -4.45 -4.13 -6.88
C THR A 49 -3.85 -3.49 -8.15
N SER A 50 -4.38 -3.82 -9.33
CA SER A 50 -3.94 -3.19 -10.57
C SER A 50 -4.49 -1.76 -10.71
N LEU A 51 -3.90 -0.84 -9.97
CA LEU A 51 -4.24 0.59 -10.02
C LEU A 51 -3.48 1.25 -11.18
N TYR A 52 -3.90 0.97 -12.41
CA TYR A 52 -3.29 1.56 -13.59
C TYR A 52 -3.46 3.08 -13.61
N GLY A 53 -2.35 3.81 -13.82
CA GLY A 53 -2.34 5.27 -13.87
C GLY A 53 -2.15 5.95 -12.50
N CYS A 54 -2.10 5.19 -11.39
CA CYS A 54 -1.93 5.75 -10.04
C CYS A 54 -0.60 6.49 -9.85
N GLU A 55 0.38 6.22 -10.69
CA GLU A 55 1.66 6.91 -10.73
C GLU A 55 1.56 8.40 -11.10
N LEU A 56 0.44 8.78 -11.73
CA LEU A 56 0.15 10.16 -12.14
C LEU A 56 -0.61 10.97 -11.08
N TRP A 57 -1.11 10.32 -10.01
CA TRP A 57 -1.91 11.00 -9.01
C TRP A 57 -1.07 11.91 -8.10
N LEU A 58 -1.68 13.00 -7.69
CA LEU A 58 -1.13 13.85 -6.63
C LEU A 58 -1.35 13.18 -5.27
N LEU A 59 -0.28 12.74 -4.63
CA LEU A 59 -0.31 11.93 -3.40
C LEU A 59 -0.90 12.65 -2.17
N THR A 60 -1.10 13.96 -2.24
CA THR A 60 -1.64 14.75 -1.12
C THR A 60 -3.17 14.85 -1.13
N THR A 61 -3.86 14.17 -2.04
CA THR A 61 -5.32 14.24 -2.16
C THR A 61 -6.01 13.34 -1.13
N GLY A 62 -7.09 13.83 -0.50
CA GLY A 62 -7.84 13.06 0.50
C GLY A 62 -8.50 11.79 -0.06
N GLU A 63 -8.79 11.75 -1.36
CA GLU A 63 -9.36 10.58 -2.04
C GLU A 63 -8.44 9.37 -2.01
N ILE A 64 -7.12 9.58 -1.92
CA ILE A 64 -6.14 8.49 -1.73
C ILE A 64 -6.31 7.86 -0.35
N ASP A 65 -6.57 8.64 0.68
CA ASP A 65 -6.83 8.11 2.03
C ASP A 65 -8.07 7.23 2.07
N ASP A 66 -9.12 7.64 1.35
CA ASP A 66 -10.34 6.86 1.17
C ASP A 66 -10.11 5.55 0.42
N LEU A 67 -9.28 5.57 -0.62
CA LEU A 67 -8.87 4.37 -1.35
C LEU A 67 -8.03 3.44 -0.45
N CYS A 68 -7.11 3.99 0.34
CA CYS A 68 -6.33 3.24 1.32
C CYS A 68 -7.22 2.62 2.41
N ALA A 69 -8.25 3.32 2.85
CA ALA A 69 -9.24 2.79 3.79
C ALA A 69 -10.03 1.63 3.18
N ALA A 70 -10.44 1.74 1.91
CA ALA A 70 -11.13 0.66 1.19
C ALA A 70 -10.21 -0.57 1.04
N TRP A 71 -8.92 -0.36 0.74
CA TRP A 71 -7.92 -1.41 0.65
C TRP A 71 -7.76 -2.16 1.98
N ARG A 72 -7.60 -1.45 3.10
CA ARG A 72 -7.50 -2.06 4.44
C ARG A 72 -8.75 -2.88 4.80
N LYS A 73 -9.94 -2.35 4.51
CA LYS A 73 -11.22 -3.06 4.71
C LYS A 73 -11.27 -4.34 3.87
N SER A 74 -10.82 -4.28 2.63
CA SER A 74 -10.79 -5.42 1.71
C SER A 74 -9.84 -6.51 2.18
N LEU A 75 -8.64 -6.16 2.63
CA LEU A 75 -7.68 -7.12 3.19
C LEU A 75 -8.24 -7.82 4.44
N ARG A 76 -8.87 -7.07 5.36
CA ARG A 76 -9.52 -7.70 6.53
C ARG A 76 -10.54 -8.77 6.10
N ARG A 77 -11.30 -8.52 5.04
CA ARG A 77 -12.26 -9.50 4.49
C ARG A 77 -11.58 -10.69 3.82
N VAL A 78 -10.49 -10.47 3.09
CA VAL A 78 -9.70 -11.54 2.47
C VAL A 78 -9.13 -12.48 3.53
N TRP A 79 -8.62 -11.90 4.63
CA TRP A 79 -8.01 -12.62 5.74
C TRP A 79 -9.00 -13.01 6.84
N ASN A 80 -10.29 -12.76 6.64
CA ASN A 80 -11.36 -13.01 7.62
C ASN A 80 -11.07 -12.43 9.01
N LEU A 81 -10.45 -11.24 9.05
CA LEU A 81 -10.10 -10.54 10.27
C LEU A 81 -11.25 -9.64 10.75
N PRO A 82 -11.37 -9.38 12.06
CA PRO A 82 -12.31 -8.41 12.58
C PRO A 82 -12.02 -7.01 12.02
N HIS A 83 -13.06 -6.17 11.95
CA HIS A 83 -12.93 -4.81 11.44
C HIS A 83 -12.02 -3.92 12.31
N THR A 84 -11.84 -4.29 13.57
CA THR A 84 -10.96 -3.62 14.55
C THR A 84 -9.49 -3.98 14.39
N ALA A 85 -9.15 -5.04 13.63
CA ALA A 85 -7.78 -5.48 13.45
C ALA A 85 -6.85 -4.36 13.03
N HIS A 86 -5.71 -4.24 13.69
CA HIS A 86 -4.75 -3.16 13.43
C HIS A 86 -4.24 -3.16 11.98
N SER A 87 -4.10 -1.97 11.42
CA SER A 87 -3.78 -1.82 9.99
C SER A 87 -2.37 -2.28 9.62
N TYR A 88 -1.42 -2.20 10.54
CA TYR A 88 -0.04 -2.65 10.30
C TYR A 88 0.09 -4.18 10.27
N LEU A 89 -0.86 -4.93 10.85
CA LEU A 89 -0.91 -6.38 10.69
C LEU A 89 -1.20 -6.79 9.24
N LEU A 90 -1.98 -5.98 8.51
CA LEU A 90 -2.47 -6.34 7.18
C LEU A 90 -1.37 -6.50 6.14
N HIS A 91 -0.35 -5.65 6.16
CA HIS A 91 0.75 -5.75 5.21
C HIS A 91 1.71 -6.89 5.55
N MET A 92 1.87 -7.24 6.82
CA MET A 92 2.66 -8.40 7.24
C MET A 92 2.01 -9.68 6.74
N LEU A 93 0.72 -9.91 7.03
CA LEU A 93 -0.02 -11.07 6.58
C LEU A 93 -0.12 -11.16 5.05
N SER A 94 -0.38 -10.04 4.39
CA SER A 94 -0.53 -10.03 2.94
C SER A 94 0.78 -10.06 2.18
N GLN A 95 1.91 -9.80 2.85
CA GLN A 95 3.23 -9.60 2.24
C GLN A 95 3.23 -8.51 1.15
N CYS A 96 2.32 -7.55 1.27
CA CYS A 96 2.19 -6.40 0.37
C CYS A 96 2.61 -5.12 1.09
N LEU A 97 3.14 -4.17 0.35
CA LEU A 97 3.27 -2.82 0.89
C LEU A 97 1.88 -2.23 1.21
N PRO A 98 1.75 -1.39 2.24
CA PRO A 98 0.57 -0.56 2.41
C PRO A 98 0.28 0.19 1.12
N LEU A 99 -1.00 0.36 0.78
CA LEU A 99 -1.38 0.87 -0.55
C LEU A 99 -0.78 2.24 -0.86
N PHE A 100 -0.72 3.13 0.12
CA PHE A 100 -0.09 4.45 -0.06
C PHE A 100 1.38 4.32 -0.45
N ASP A 101 2.11 3.43 0.21
CA ASP A 101 3.54 3.20 -0.04
C ASP A 101 3.77 2.53 -1.40
N GLU A 102 2.85 1.67 -1.84
CA GLU A 102 2.88 1.09 -3.19
C GLU A 102 2.62 2.16 -4.28
N ILE A 103 1.64 3.04 -4.08
CA ILE A 103 1.39 4.16 -5.01
C ILE A 103 2.59 5.10 -5.04
N SER A 104 3.15 5.44 -3.89
CA SER A 104 4.36 6.26 -3.77
C SER A 104 5.54 5.64 -4.53
N ARG A 105 5.76 4.33 -4.37
CA ARG A 105 6.79 3.58 -5.09
C ARG A 105 6.62 3.69 -6.61
N ARG A 106 5.40 3.52 -7.10
CA ARG A 106 5.08 3.63 -8.54
C ARG A 106 5.30 5.06 -9.04
N SER A 107 4.84 6.07 -8.30
CA SER A 107 5.05 7.48 -8.63
C SER A 107 6.54 7.83 -8.73
N ILE A 108 7.36 7.41 -7.76
CA ILE A 108 8.80 7.66 -7.80
C ILE A 108 9.46 6.94 -8.98
N ASN A 109 9.12 5.69 -9.25
CA ASN A 109 9.66 4.97 -10.40
C ASN A 109 9.25 5.63 -11.74
N PHE A 110 8.04 6.15 -11.83
CA PHE A 110 7.59 6.92 -12.99
C PHE A 110 8.44 8.21 -13.15
N ILE A 111 8.64 8.96 -12.07
CA ILE A 111 9.48 10.17 -12.09
C ILE A 111 10.91 9.85 -12.52
N ARG A 112 11.50 8.78 -12.03
CA ARG A 112 12.82 8.28 -12.45
C ARG A 112 12.86 7.98 -13.94
N SER A 113 11.85 7.27 -14.44
CA SER A 113 11.73 6.98 -15.87
C SER A 113 11.62 8.23 -16.72
N CYS A 114 10.89 9.25 -16.25
CA CYS A 114 10.83 10.54 -16.93
C CYS A 114 12.18 11.26 -16.94
N ILE A 115 12.91 11.26 -15.82
CA ILE A 115 14.24 11.91 -15.71
C ILE A 115 15.27 11.22 -16.62
N SER A 116 15.21 9.90 -16.75
CA SER A 116 16.12 9.10 -17.58
C SER A 116 15.61 8.87 -19.02
N HIS A 117 14.53 9.55 -19.40
CA HIS A 117 13.92 9.34 -20.71
C HIS A 117 14.84 9.83 -21.84
N GLU A 118 14.86 9.12 -22.97
CA GLU A 118 15.68 9.45 -24.15
C GLU A 118 15.34 10.85 -24.74
N SER A 119 14.06 11.25 -24.69
CA SER A 119 13.64 12.58 -25.08
C SER A 119 14.17 13.62 -24.09
N SER A 120 15.05 14.49 -24.57
CA SER A 120 15.62 15.59 -23.78
C SER A 120 14.55 16.52 -23.20
N LEU A 121 13.43 16.71 -23.92
CA LEU A 121 12.33 17.55 -23.46
C LEU A 121 11.62 16.93 -22.22
N VAL A 122 11.31 15.63 -22.26
CA VAL A 122 10.67 14.93 -21.14
C VAL A 122 11.58 14.95 -19.92
N SER A 123 12.85 14.59 -20.12
CA SER A 123 13.86 14.61 -19.05
C SER A 123 14.03 16.01 -18.46
N TYR A 124 14.12 17.05 -19.29
CA TYR A 124 14.26 18.43 -18.83
C TYR A 124 13.05 18.90 -18.01
N ILE A 125 11.82 18.64 -18.51
CA ILE A 125 10.59 19.03 -17.78
C ILE A 125 10.51 18.32 -16.44
N ALA A 126 10.82 17.01 -16.37
CA ALA A 126 10.81 16.25 -15.13
C ALA A 126 11.86 16.76 -14.13
N GLN A 127 13.08 17.00 -14.57
CA GLN A 127 14.15 17.57 -13.74
C GLN A 127 13.78 18.98 -13.25
N TYR A 128 13.23 19.82 -14.13
CA TYR A 128 12.80 21.16 -13.78
C TYR A 128 11.70 21.13 -12.70
N ALA A 129 10.67 20.29 -12.89
CA ALA A 129 9.59 20.13 -11.92
C ALA A 129 10.09 19.64 -10.54
N VAL A 130 11.04 18.73 -10.50
CA VAL A 130 11.62 18.20 -9.27
C VAL A 130 12.52 19.24 -8.59
N ASN A 131 13.38 19.92 -9.33
CA ASN A 131 14.29 20.92 -8.78
C ASN A 131 13.56 22.15 -8.23
N HIS A 132 12.41 22.50 -8.84
CA HIS A 132 11.58 23.63 -8.42
C HIS A 132 10.34 23.18 -7.61
N ALA A 133 10.38 22.00 -7.01
CA ALA A 133 9.26 21.40 -6.28
C ALA A 133 8.67 22.29 -5.16
N ARG A 134 9.48 23.16 -4.56
CA ARG A 134 9.05 24.10 -3.50
C ARG A 134 8.33 25.33 -4.02
N THR A 135 8.58 25.72 -5.26
CA THR A 135 8.06 26.95 -5.88
C THR A 135 6.98 26.69 -6.91
N LEU A 136 6.99 25.52 -7.53
CA LEU A 136 6.02 25.08 -8.51
C LEU A 136 5.00 24.12 -7.90
N SER A 137 3.74 24.29 -8.26
CA SER A 137 2.67 23.36 -7.89
C SER A 137 2.62 22.10 -8.78
N ALA A 138 3.73 21.77 -9.47
CA ALA A 138 3.79 20.60 -10.32
C ALA A 138 3.71 19.31 -9.48
N PHE A 139 2.81 18.38 -9.84
CA PHE A 139 2.56 17.15 -9.07
C PHE A 139 3.81 16.28 -8.90
N LEU A 140 4.68 16.20 -9.91
CA LEU A 140 5.94 15.45 -9.82
C LEU A 140 6.81 15.94 -8.65
N GLY A 141 6.98 17.25 -8.54
CA GLY A 141 7.76 17.87 -7.47
C GLY A 141 7.08 17.70 -6.10
N GLN A 142 5.77 17.88 -6.03
CA GLN A 142 5.01 17.73 -4.79
C GLN A 142 5.08 16.29 -4.26
N ASN A 143 4.94 15.29 -5.13
CA ASN A 143 5.07 13.89 -4.77
C ASN A 143 6.48 13.55 -4.27
N VAL A 144 7.52 14.07 -4.90
CA VAL A 144 8.91 13.90 -4.46
C VAL A 144 9.11 14.50 -3.07
N LEU A 145 8.66 15.73 -2.82
CA LEU A 145 8.77 16.37 -1.50
C LEU A 145 8.02 15.61 -0.41
N LEU A 146 6.84 15.10 -0.73
CA LEU A 146 6.06 14.29 0.19
C LEU A 146 6.81 13.00 0.55
N CYS A 147 7.32 12.29 -0.46
CA CYS A 147 8.06 11.05 -0.25
C CYS A 147 9.38 11.27 0.52
N MET A 148 10.13 12.34 0.23
CA MET A 148 11.33 12.71 1.00
C MET A 148 11.01 12.90 2.49
N ARG A 149 9.91 13.60 2.79
CA ARG A 149 9.48 13.83 4.18
C ARG A 149 9.01 12.54 4.85
N ARG A 150 8.19 11.76 4.14
CA ARG A 150 7.62 10.52 4.67
C ARG A 150 8.69 9.48 4.98
N TYR A 151 9.62 9.26 4.05
CA TYR A 151 10.65 8.21 4.18
C TYR A 151 11.94 8.73 4.79
N ASN A 152 12.00 9.99 5.20
CA ASN A 152 13.16 10.65 5.78
C ASN A 152 14.46 10.40 4.98
N CYS A 153 14.38 10.61 3.67
CA CYS A 153 15.48 10.37 2.74
C CYS A 153 15.81 11.61 1.90
N SER A 154 17.02 11.67 1.37
CA SER A 154 17.44 12.75 0.49
C SER A 154 16.86 12.61 -0.90
N LEU A 155 16.81 13.72 -1.65
CA LEU A 155 16.42 13.70 -3.06
C LEU A 155 17.28 12.73 -3.88
N ARG A 156 18.57 12.65 -3.59
CA ARG A 156 19.50 11.77 -4.27
C ARG A 156 19.16 10.30 -4.01
N ASP A 157 18.88 9.93 -2.77
CA ASP A 157 18.50 8.58 -2.38
C ASP A 157 17.20 8.19 -3.07
N LEU A 158 16.23 9.11 -3.10
CA LEU A 158 14.93 8.87 -3.72
C LEU A 158 15.02 8.71 -5.23
N LEU A 159 15.87 9.49 -5.93
CA LEU A 159 15.96 9.44 -7.39
C LEU A 159 16.95 8.40 -7.92
N TYR A 160 18.00 8.07 -7.18
CA TYR A 160 19.10 7.23 -7.65
C TYR A 160 19.40 6.03 -6.74
N GLY A 161 18.88 6.03 -5.52
CA GLY A 161 19.06 4.94 -4.56
C GLY A 161 18.07 3.78 -4.73
N PRO A 162 18.13 2.75 -3.87
CA PRO A 162 17.26 1.59 -3.89
C PRO A 162 15.89 1.93 -3.23
N VAL A 163 14.98 2.58 -3.97
CA VAL A 163 13.66 3.02 -3.47
C VAL A 163 12.86 1.90 -2.80
N ASN A 164 12.90 0.69 -3.36
CA ASN A 164 12.19 -0.44 -2.79
C ASN A 164 12.66 -0.75 -1.35
N ASP A 165 13.96 -0.67 -1.12
CA ASP A 165 14.54 -0.96 0.20
C ASP A 165 14.27 0.17 1.19
N ILE A 166 14.33 1.43 0.73
CA ILE A 166 13.96 2.60 1.54
C ILE A 166 12.52 2.48 2.04
N ILE A 167 11.58 2.20 1.13
CA ILE A 167 10.16 2.09 1.47
C ILE A 167 9.91 0.87 2.37
N LYS A 168 10.51 -0.29 2.05
CA LYS A 168 10.37 -1.50 2.88
C LYS A 168 10.91 -1.29 4.29
N SER A 169 12.09 -0.69 4.42
CA SER A 169 12.69 -0.38 5.73
C SER A 169 11.80 0.56 6.53
N PHE A 170 11.25 1.60 5.90
CA PHE A 170 10.31 2.51 6.56
C PHE A 170 9.06 1.78 7.08
N VAL A 171 8.44 0.94 6.24
CA VAL A 171 7.24 0.18 6.61
C VAL A 171 7.55 -0.79 7.73
N PHE A 172 8.69 -1.48 7.68
CA PHE A 172 9.13 -2.43 8.70
C PHE A 172 9.41 -1.73 10.03
N ASN A 173 10.17 -0.63 10.03
CA ASN A 173 10.46 0.14 11.25
C ASN A 173 9.18 0.70 11.88
N SER A 174 8.24 1.19 11.06
CA SER A 174 6.95 1.66 11.55
C SER A 174 6.11 0.54 12.16
N PHE A 175 6.20 -0.69 11.65
CA PHE A 175 5.59 -1.87 12.26
C PHE A 175 6.22 -2.17 13.62
N ASP A 176 7.55 -2.22 13.67
CA ASP A 176 8.31 -2.56 14.86
C ASP A 176 8.03 -1.59 16.04
N GLU A 177 8.02 -0.28 15.76
CA GLU A 177 7.66 0.74 16.76
C GLU A 177 6.22 0.54 17.29
N ASN A 178 5.25 0.32 16.40
CA ASN A 178 3.87 0.13 16.80
C ASN A 178 3.65 -1.20 17.54
N ALA A 179 4.32 -2.26 17.13
CA ALA A 179 4.25 -3.56 17.78
C ALA A 179 4.82 -3.53 19.20
N ARG A 180 5.96 -2.87 19.40
CA ARG A 180 6.61 -2.73 20.70
C ARG A 180 5.82 -1.86 21.68
N CYS A 181 5.13 -0.83 21.19
CA CYS A 181 4.36 0.10 22.04
C CYS A 181 3.02 -0.43 22.51
N SER A 182 2.57 -1.59 22.04
CA SER A 182 1.19 -2.05 22.22
C SER A 182 1.08 -3.45 22.79
N ALA A 183 1.01 -3.56 24.14
CA ALA A 183 0.52 -4.79 24.78
C ALA A 183 -0.87 -5.22 24.25
N GLY A 184 -1.70 -4.25 23.80
CA GLY A 184 -2.96 -4.49 23.12
C GLY A 184 -2.82 -5.20 21.76
N PHE A 185 -1.73 -4.97 21.03
CA PHE A 185 -1.47 -5.63 19.76
C PHE A 185 -1.17 -7.12 19.92
N LEU A 186 -0.32 -7.48 20.87
CA LEU A 186 -0.04 -8.88 21.19
C LEU A 186 -1.31 -9.61 21.66
N PHE A 187 -2.11 -8.95 22.51
CA PHE A 187 -3.41 -9.49 22.93
C PHE A 187 -4.34 -9.71 21.75
N GLU A 188 -4.40 -8.76 20.81
CA GLU A 188 -5.21 -8.88 19.59
C GLU A 188 -4.75 -10.05 18.71
N LEU A 189 -3.44 -10.22 18.50
CA LEU A 189 -2.89 -11.36 17.77
C LEU A 189 -3.29 -12.69 18.40
N LEU A 190 -3.19 -12.79 19.73
CA LEU A 190 -3.59 -13.97 20.48
C LEU A 190 -5.09 -14.23 20.37
N MET A 191 -5.93 -13.20 20.43
CA MET A 191 -7.38 -13.31 20.26
C MET A 191 -7.76 -13.73 18.85
N ILE A 192 -7.11 -13.16 17.81
CA ILE A 192 -7.33 -13.56 16.42
C ILE A 192 -6.96 -15.04 16.24
N ARG A 193 -5.78 -15.46 16.74
CA ARG A 193 -5.34 -16.85 16.69
C ARG A 193 -6.32 -17.80 17.38
N ASN A 194 -6.76 -17.47 18.60
CA ASN A 194 -7.69 -18.31 19.35
C ASN A 194 -9.06 -18.39 18.69
N ASN A 195 -9.57 -17.29 18.11
CA ASN A 195 -10.83 -17.31 17.37
C ASN A 195 -10.76 -18.15 16.10
N GLN A 196 -9.63 -18.17 15.40
CA GLN A 196 -9.40 -19.06 14.25
C GLN A 196 -9.47 -20.53 14.67
N LEU A 197 -8.88 -20.89 15.79
CA LEU A 197 -8.97 -22.25 16.36
C LEU A 197 -10.41 -22.64 16.74
N CYS A 198 -11.20 -21.71 17.29
CA CYS A 198 -12.58 -21.97 17.71
C CYS A 198 -13.56 -22.09 16.52
N ILE A 199 -13.29 -21.47 15.38
CA ILE A 199 -14.17 -21.49 14.19
C ILE A 199 -13.93 -22.74 13.32
N GLY A 200 -12.99 -23.61 13.71
CA GLY A 200 -12.73 -24.87 12.99
C GLY A 200 -12.10 -24.65 11.60
N LEU A 201 -11.44 -23.53 11.40
CA LEU A 201 -10.60 -23.25 10.19
C LEU A 201 -9.29 -24.06 10.26
N SER A 202 -9.41 -25.33 10.62
CA SER A 202 -8.29 -26.31 10.68
C SER A 202 -7.56 -26.47 9.34
N ASP A 203 -8.16 -26.00 8.25
CA ASP A 203 -7.58 -26.10 6.90
C ASP A 203 -6.71 -24.89 6.50
N ASP A 204 -6.64 -23.84 7.32
CA ASP A 204 -5.82 -22.66 7.03
C ASP A 204 -4.58 -22.60 7.95
N SER A 205 -3.78 -23.69 7.93
CA SER A 205 -2.51 -23.78 8.66
C SER A 205 -1.59 -22.59 8.35
N PHE A 206 -1.65 -22.07 7.12
CA PHE A 206 -0.84 -20.93 6.70
C PHE A 206 -1.11 -19.66 7.52
N LEU A 207 -2.37 -19.30 7.77
CA LEU A 207 -2.68 -18.12 8.60
C LEU A 207 -2.20 -18.31 10.05
N TYR A 208 -2.34 -19.54 10.56
CA TYR A 208 -1.87 -19.85 11.91
C TYR A 208 -0.36 -19.72 12.04
N ASP A 209 0.39 -20.27 11.07
CA ASP A 209 1.84 -20.24 11.07
C ASP A 209 2.38 -18.79 10.90
N GLU A 210 1.75 -18.00 10.05
CA GLU A 210 2.09 -16.58 9.88
C GLU A 210 1.81 -15.75 11.15
N LEU A 211 0.66 -15.97 11.79
CA LEU A 211 0.33 -15.30 13.05
C LEU A 211 1.29 -15.72 14.16
N GLN A 212 1.67 -17.01 14.24
CA GLN A 212 2.64 -17.49 15.20
C GLN A 212 4.00 -16.87 14.97
N SER A 213 4.46 -16.80 13.72
CA SER A 213 5.73 -16.15 13.35
C SER A 213 5.77 -14.67 13.77
N ILE A 214 4.65 -13.93 13.59
CA ILE A 214 4.55 -12.53 14.03
C ILE A 214 4.55 -12.43 15.55
N ILE A 215 3.86 -13.33 16.25
CA ILE A 215 3.83 -13.38 17.72
C ILE A 215 5.26 -13.64 18.25
N ASP A 216 5.94 -14.63 17.69
CA ASP A 216 7.30 -14.99 18.10
C ASP A 216 8.25 -13.83 17.87
N TYR A 217 8.16 -13.14 16.72
CA TYR A 217 8.93 -11.94 16.45
C TYR A 217 8.69 -10.83 17.49
N VAL A 218 7.43 -10.54 17.82
CA VAL A 218 7.07 -9.49 18.80
C VAL A 218 7.49 -9.86 20.22
N CYS A 219 7.53 -11.15 20.57
CA CYS A 219 7.95 -11.61 21.90
C CYS A 219 9.48 -11.67 22.08
N THR A 220 10.26 -11.78 20.98
CA THR A 220 11.71 -11.95 21.04
C THR A 220 12.50 -10.66 20.90
N ASN A 221 11.87 -9.58 20.47
CA ASN A 221 12.45 -8.25 20.31
C ASN A 221 11.78 -7.21 21.22
#